data_c1ebd7e52f34658c7a2e1dbf55e35450
#
_entry.id   c1ebd7e52f34658c7a2e1dbf55e35450
#
_cell.length_a   1.000
_cell.length_b   1.000
_cell.length_c   1.000
_cell.angle_alpha   90.00
_cell.angle_beta   90.00
_cell.angle_gamma   90.00
#
_symmetry.space_group_name_H-M   'P 1'
#
loop_
_entity.id
_entity.type
_entity.pdbx_description
1 polymer ?
#
loop_
_entity_poly.entity_id
_entity_poly.type
_entity_poly.pdbx_seq_one_letter_code
_entity_poly.pdbx_strand_id
1 'polypeptide(L)'
;MSADRTATDPSSPAIDPRIGELRLSVDALDRRIVALLAERTAVVRELTEFKRDEETVRSPGRVEQVVAKVRGLADEHGMPPGIAEATYRTLIDELTRMQMELLDERRAAAAATAAAAGSAAGAAAGEGP
;
A
#
# COMPACT_ATOMS: atom_id res chain seq x y z
N MET A 1 20.71 -32.33 -20.96
CA MET A 1 19.94 -33.08 -21.50
C MET A 1 18.58 -32.61 -21.70
N SER A 2 17.76 -32.60 -20.74
CA SER A 2 16.38 -32.20 -20.95
C SER A 2 16.21 -30.78 -21.42
N ALA A 3 17.14 -29.92 -21.13
CA ALA A 3 17.10 -28.56 -21.59
C ALA A 3 17.13 -28.45 -23.11
N ASP A 4 17.75 -29.41 -23.76
CA ASP A 4 17.86 -29.35 -25.20
C ASP A 4 16.53 -29.54 -25.88
N ARG A 5 15.62 -30.22 -25.24
CA ARG A 5 14.36 -30.47 -25.86
C ARG A 5 13.52 -29.27 -26.00
N THR A 6 13.59 -28.35 -25.05
CA THR A 6 12.85 -27.11 -25.13
C THR A 6 13.36 -26.22 -26.24
N ALA A 7 14.65 -26.34 -26.51
CA ALA A 7 15.27 -25.54 -27.55
C ALA A 7 15.00 -26.10 -28.96
N THR A 8 14.49 -27.32 -29.06
CA THR A 8 14.36 -27.97 -30.35
C THR A 8 13.02 -27.72 -31.06
N ASP A 9 12.09 -27.02 -30.45
CA ASP A 9 10.84 -26.68 -31.10
C ASP A 9 11.11 -25.64 -32.19
N PRO A 10 11.00 -26.03 -33.47
CA PRO A 10 11.34 -25.12 -34.57
C PRO A 10 10.35 -23.98 -34.76
N SER A 11 9.18 -24.07 -34.14
CA SER A 11 8.18 -23.00 -34.25
C SER A 11 8.35 -21.94 -33.18
N SER A 12 9.15 -22.20 -32.15
CA SER A 12 9.41 -21.26 -31.08
C SER A 12 10.71 -20.52 -31.30
N PRO A 13 10.76 -19.20 -31.06
CA PRO A 13 12.04 -18.50 -31.12
C PRO A 13 12.96 -19.00 -30.01
N ALA A 14 14.24 -19.03 -30.30
CA ALA A 14 15.23 -19.41 -29.31
C ALA A 14 15.22 -18.42 -28.15
N ILE A 15 15.19 -18.94 -26.93
CA ILE A 15 15.22 -18.10 -25.73
C ILE A 15 16.67 -17.88 -25.34
N ASP A 16 17.08 -16.60 -25.27
CA ASP A 16 18.40 -16.24 -24.80
C ASP A 16 18.53 -16.64 -23.32
N PRO A 17 19.58 -17.39 -22.94
CA PRO A 17 19.82 -17.76 -21.54
C PRO A 17 19.86 -16.56 -20.59
N ARG A 18 20.22 -15.39 -21.09
CA ARG A 18 20.25 -14.17 -20.29
C ARG A 18 18.88 -13.74 -19.80
N ILE A 19 17.81 -14.14 -20.49
CA ILE A 19 16.44 -13.82 -20.05
C ILE A 19 16.19 -14.42 -18.67
N GLY A 20 16.58 -15.67 -18.45
CA GLY A 20 16.45 -16.31 -17.14
C GLY A 20 17.21 -15.58 -16.05
N GLU A 21 18.44 -15.17 -16.33
CA GLU A 21 19.28 -14.43 -15.39
C GLU A 21 18.67 -13.07 -15.06
N LEU A 22 18.19 -12.36 -16.07
CA LEU A 22 17.56 -11.05 -15.88
C LEU A 22 16.27 -11.18 -15.08
N ARG A 23 15.49 -12.21 -15.31
CA ARG A 23 14.27 -12.47 -14.51
C ARG A 23 14.60 -12.74 -13.07
N LEU A 24 15.67 -13.46 -12.78
CA LEU A 24 16.12 -13.66 -11.40
C LEU A 24 16.51 -12.33 -10.75
N SER A 25 17.16 -11.44 -11.51
CA SER A 25 17.48 -10.11 -11.03
C SER A 25 16.24 -9.29 -10.72
N VAL A 26 15.22 -9.37 -11.59
CA VAL A 26 13.94 -8.72 -11.35
C VAL A 26 13.29 -9.28 -10.08
N ASP A 27 13.28 -10.60 -9.92
CA ASP A 27 12.71 -11.23 -8.73
C ASP A 27 13.41 -10.78 -7.45
N ALA A 28 14.71 -10.63 -7.47
CA ALA A 28 15.47 -10.16 -6.32
C ALA A 28 15.12 -8.70 -5.99
N LEU A 29 14.96 -7.87 -7.01
CA LEU A 29 14.54 -6.48 -6.82
C LEU A 29 13.10 -6.41 -6.29
N ASP A 30 12.22 -7.26 -6.80
CA ASP A 30 10.83 -7.30 -6.32
C ASP A 30 10.75 -7.60 -4.84
N ARG A 31 11.58 -8.52 -4.33
CA ARG A 31 11.63 -8.80 -2.88
C ARG A 31 11.98 -7.55 -2.09
N ARG A 32 12.94 -6.78 -2.58
CA ARG A 32 13.35 -5.52 -1.93
C ARG A 32 12.27 -4.46 -2.03
N ILE A 33 11.65 -4.34 -3.19
CA ILE A 33 10.56 -3.38 -3.41
C ILE A 33 9.39 -3.68 -2.48
N VAL A 34 8.93 -4.93 -2.42
CA VAL A 34 7.82 -5.31 -1.55
C VAL A 34 8.17 -5.11 -0.08
N ALA A 35 9.39 -5.43 0.33
CA ALA A 35 9.83 -5.19 1.70
C ALA A 35 9.78 -3.70 2.06
N LEU A 36 10.22 -2.83 1.15
CA LEU A 36 10.17 -1.38 1.36
C LEU A 36 8.74 -0.85 1.33
N LEU A 37 7.90 -1.38 0.46
CA LEU A 37 6.47 -1.02 0.44
C LEU A 37 5.78 -1.44 1.75
N ALA A 38 6.15 -2.59 2.31
CA ALA A 38 5.63 -3.04 3.59
C ALA A 38 6.03 -2.08 4.72
N GLU A 39 7.27 -1.63 4.75
CA GLU A 39 7.74 -0.65 5.73
C GLU A 39 6.98 0.67 5.58
N ARG A 40 6.83 1.14 4.35
CA ARG A 40 6.09 2.37 4.07
C ARG A 40 4.63 2.25 4.48
N THR A 41 4.02 1.10 4.22
CA THR A 41 2.63 0.83 4.63
C THR A 41 2.48 0.86 6.15
N ALA A 42 3.44 0.31 6.88
CA ALA A 42 3.44 0.34 8.34
C ALA A 42 3.50 1.79 8.87
N VAL A 43 4.33 2.62 8.25
CA VAL A 43 4.43 4.04 8.63
C VAL A 43 3.11 4.76 8.33
N VAL A 44 2.48 4.47 7.20
CA VAL A 44 1.18 5.07 6.86
C VAL A 44 0.10 4.66 7.86
N ARG A 45 0.12 3.40 8.34
CA ARG A 45 -0.81 2.97 9.41
C ARG A 45 -0.61 3.79 10.68
N GLU A 46 0.63 4.02 11.08
CA GLU A 46 0.91 4.85 12.24
C GLU A 46 0.41 6.28 12.04
N LEU A 47 0.66 6.86 10.85
CA LEU A 47 0.14 8.18 10.53
C LEU A 47 -1.38 8.26 10.63
N THR A 48 -2.06 7.17 10.27
CA THR A 48 -3.53 7.11 10.29
C THR A 48 -4.08 7.25 11.71
N GLU A 49 -3.32 6.87 12.72
CA GLU A 49 -3.72 7.03 14.13
C GLU A 49 -3.92 8.50 14.49
N PHE A 50 -3.25 9.40 13.80
CA PHE A 50 -3.35 10.85 14.03
C PHE A 50 -4.38 11.54 13.14
N LYS A 51 -4.99 10.80 12.20
CA LYS A 51 -6.02 11.32 11.31
C LYS A 51 -7.38 11.03 11.89
N ARG A 52 -8.26 12.03 11.88
CA ARG A 52 -9.54 11.94 12.58
C ARG A 52 -10.73 11.86 11.66
N ASP A 53 -10.57 12.20 10.40
CA ASP A 53 -11.66 12.24 9.45
C ASP A 53 -11.21 11.86 8.04
N GLU A 54 -12.21 11.64 7.20
CA GLU A 54 -12.02 11.26 5.82
C GLU A 54 -11.26 12.32 5.01
N GLU A 55 -11.53 13.58 5.27
CA GLU A 55 -10.89 14.68 4.56
C GLU A 55 -9.39 14.66 4.79
N THR A 56 -8.95 14.44 6.03
CA THR A 56 -7.53 14.34 6.37
C THR A 56 -6.89 13.13 5.70
N VAL A 57 -7.60 12.00 5.62
CA VAL A 57 -7.11 10.80 4.95
C VAL A 57 -6.97 11.03 3.45
N ARG A 58 -7.94 11.70 2.83
CA ARG A 58 -7.97 11.91 1.37
C ARG A 58 -7.18 13.11 0.87
N SER A 59 -6.43 13.79 1.66
CA SER A 59 -5.68 15.00 1.36
C SER A 59 -5.17 15.09 -0.10
N PRO A 60 -5.89 15.72 -1.04
CA PRO A 60 -5.49 15.78 -2.45
C PRO A 60 -4.21 16.57 -2.68
N GLY A 61 -3.98 17.61 -1.90
CA GLY A 61 -2.77 18.40 -1.99
C GLY A 61 -1.54 17.57 -1.66
N ARG A 62 -1.63 16.69 -0.66
CA ARG A 62 -0.54 15.79 -0.30
C ARG A 62 -0.27 14.78 -1.41
N VAL A 63 -1.31 14.26 -2.06
CA VAL A 63 -1.16 13.32 -3.17
C VAL A 63 -0.33 13.96 -4.30
N GLU A 64 -0.65 15.19 -4.68
CA GLU A 64 0.08 15.87 -5.76
C GLU A 64 1.51 16.18 -5.34
N GLN A 65 1.76 16.50 -4.08
CA GLN A 65 3.13 16.66 -3.58
C GLN A 65 3.95 15.39 -3.71
N VAL A 66 3.37 14.25 -3.34
CA VAL A 66 4.06 12.96 -3.44
C VAL A 66 4.31 12.60 -4.90
N VAL A 67 3.34 12.81 -5.78
CA VAL A 67 3.50 12.54 -7.21
C VAL A 67 4.63 13.37 -7.80
N ALA A 68 4.67 14.66 -7.50
CA ALA A 68 5.74 15.53 -7.98
C ALA A 68 7.10 15.06 -7.46
N LYS A 69 7.17 14.68 -6.20
CA LYS A 69 8.40 14.18 -5.59
C LYS A 69 8.89 12.89 -6.25
N VAL A 70 8.01 11.92 -6.47
CA VAL A 70 8.44 10.64 -7.05
C VAL A 70 8.81 10.78 -8.52
N ARG A 71 8.19 11.71 -9.24
CA ARG A 71 8.62 12.03 -10.60
C ARG A 71 10.04 12.55 -10.62
N GLY A 72 10.38 13.45 -9.70
CA GLY A 72 11.74 13.95 -9.55
C GLY A 72 12.74 12.88 -9.17
N LEU A 73 12.36 11.99 -8.25
CA LEU A 73 13.20 10.85 -7.87
C LEU A 73 13.41 9.90 -9.05
N ALA A 74 12.38 9.69 -9.86
CA ALA A 74 12.51 8.87 -11.07
C ALA A 74 13.54 9.45 -12.02
N ASP A 75 13.50 10.76 -12.24
CA ASP A 75 14.48 11.44 -13.07
C ASP A 75 15.91 11.24 -12.53
N GLU A 76 16.09 11.40 -11.22
CA GLU A 76 17.40 11.20 -10.59
C GLU A 76 17.96 9.80 -10.80
N HIS A 77 17.09 8.80 -10.83
CA HIS A 77 17.47 7.40 -10.95
C HIS A 77 17.37 6.85 -12.38
N GLY A 78 17.09 7.70 -13.36
CA GLY A 78 17.01 7.29 -14.75
C GLY A 78 15.79 6.44 -15.09
N MET A 79 14.74 6.55 -14.30
CA MET A 79 13.48 5.84 -14.53
C MET A 79 12.49 6.77 -15.22
N PRO A 80 11.67 6.28 -16.17
CA PRO A 80 10.62 7.12 -16.75
C PRO A 80 9.67 7.65 -15.68
N PRO A 81 9.50 8.98 -15.57
CA PRO A 81 8.66 9.57 -14.52
C PRO A 81 7.21 9.08 -14.53
N GLY A 82 6.66 8.78 -15.71
CA GLY A 82 5.30 8.27 -15.83
C GLY A 82 5.09 6.93 -15.14
N ILE A 83 6.11 6.08 -15.11
CA ILE A 83 6.03 4.80 -14.40
C ILE A 83 5.96 5.04 -12.90
N ALA A 84 6.79 5.93 -12.39
CA ALA A 84 6.76 6.30 -10.97
C ALA A 84 5.41 6.92 -10.59
N GLU A 85 4.90 7.81 -11.41
CA GLU A 85 3.60 8.44 -11.15
C GLU A 85 2.47 7.41 -11.13
N ALA A 86 2.36 6.56 -12.15
CA ALA A 86 1.30 5.56 -12.23
C ALA A 86 1.35 4.60 -11.05
N THR A 87 2.56 4.16 -10.68
CA THR A 87 2.78 3.27 -9.56
C THR A 87 2.33 3.91 -8.25
N TYR A 88 2.74 5.15 -8.01
CA TYR A 88 2.42 5.83 -6.75
C TYR A 88 0.96 6.26 -6.67
N ARG A 89 0.33 6.65 -7.77
CA ARG A 89 -1.10 6.95 -7.73
C ARG A 89 -1.91 5.72 -7.33
N THR A 90 -1.58 4.55 -7.87
CA THR A 90 -2.23 3.30 -7.49
C THR A 90 -1.94 2.95 -6.02
N LEU A 91 -0.70 3.06 -5.61
CA LEU A 91 -0.30 2.79 -4.23
C LEU A 91 -1.05 3.71 -3.26
N ILE A 92 -1.10 5.00 -3.56
CA ILE A 92 -1.79 5.97 -2.70
C ILE A 92 -3.29 5.68 -2.63
N ASP A 93 -3.92 5.34 -3.77
CA ASP A 93 -5.34 4.98 -3.79
C ASP A 93 -5.63 3.78 -2.89
N GLU A 94 -4.82 2.73 -2.99
CA GLU A 94 -5.00 1.53 -2.18
C GLU A 94 -4.73 1.80 -0.69
N LEU A 95 -3.71 2.59 -0.39
CA LEU A 95 -3.41 2.95 0.99
C LEU A 95 -4.48 3.89 1.58
N THR A 96 -5.06 4.75 0.76
CA THR A 96 -6.19 5.59 1.18
C THR A 96 -7.37 4.72 1.58
N ARG A 97 -7.67 3.69 0.77
CA ARG A 97 -8.73 2.74 1.10
C ARG A 97 -8.46 2.03 2.43
N MET A 98 -7.24 1.58 2.64
CA MET A 98 -6.82 0.96 3.91
C MET A 98 -7.00 1.93 5.08
N GLN A 99 -6.61 3.20 4.92
CA GLN A 99 -6.75 4.20 5.97
C GLN A 99 -8.23 4.49 6.28
N MET A 100 -9.08 4.50 5.27
CA MET A 100 -10.52 4.67 5.47
C MET A 100 -11.11 3.50 6.28
N GLU A 101 -10.70 2.29 5.97
CA GLU A 101 -11.12 1.11 6.74
C GLU A 101 -10.67 1.19 8.19
N LEU A 102 -9.43 1.60 8.44
CA LEU A 102 -8.91 1.79 9.80
C LEU A 102 -9.69 2.88 10.55
N LEU A 103 -10.02 3.96 9.88
CA LEU A 103 -10.81 5.04 10.46
C LEU A 103 -12.21 4.54 10.84
N ASP A 104 -12.86 3.78 9.97
CA ASP A 104 -14.18 3.20 10.21
C ASP A 104 -14.14 2.22 11.37
N GLU A 105 -13.12 1.38 11.44
CA GLU A 105 -12.93 0.45 12.57
C GLU A 105 -12.81 1.19 13.91
N ARG A 106 -12.02 2.27 13.92
CA ARG A 106 -11.85 3.07 15.14
C ARG A 106 -13.14 3.77 15.55
N ARG A 107 -13.90 4.26 14.60
CA ARG A 107 -15.21 4.89 14.87
C ARG A 107 -16.20 3.87 15.42
N ALA A 108 -16.22 2.66 14.87
CA ALA A 108 -17.05 1.58 15.34
C ALA A 108 -16.67 1.16 16.76
N ALA A 109 -15.37 1.04 17.04
CA ALA A 109 -14.87 0.69 18.36
C ALA A 109 -15.20 1.78 19.39
N ALA A 110 -15.06 3.05 19.02
CA ALA A 110 -15.40 4.17 19.89
C ALA A 110 -16.92 4.21 20.17
N ALA A 111 -17.74 3.95 19.15
CA ALA A 111 -19.18 3.91 19.32
C ALA A 111 -19.60 2.76 20.24
N ALA A 112 -18.98 1.59 20.10
CA ALA A 112 -19.26 0.44 20.94
C ALA A 112 -18.87 0.72 22.40
N THR A 113 -17.72 1.37 22.61
CA THR A 113 -17.28 1.75 23.95
C THR A 113 -18.22 2.77 24.57
N ALA A 114 -18.64 3.77 23.81
CA ALA A 114 -19.56 4.78 24.28
C ALA A 114 -20.93 4.17 24.62
N ALA A 115 -21.43 3.24 23.80
CA ALA A 115 -22.69 2.56 24.05
C ALA A 115 -22.60 1.71 25.33
N ALA A 116 -21.50 1.00 25.55
CA ALA A 116 -21.29 0.21 26.75
C ALA A 116 -21.20 1.08 27.99
N ALA A 117 -20.51 2.21 27.92
CA ALA A 117 -20.39 3.17 29.01
C ALA A 117 -21.75 3.81 29.33
N GLY A 118 -22.52 4.18 28.28
CA GLY A 118 -23.86 4.73 28.47
C GLY A 118 -24.82 3.74 29.10
N SER A 119 -24.76 2.47 28.68
CA SER A 119 -25.57 1.41 29.25
C SER A 119 -25.22 1.16 30.71
N ALA A 120 -23.91 1.10 31.04
CA ALA A 120 -23.47 0.94 32.43
C ALA A 120 -23.90 2.11 33.32
N ALA A 121 -23.77 3.34 32.83
CA ALA A 121 -24.17 4.53 33.56
C ALA A 121 -25.71 4.54 33.77
N GLY A 122 -26.46 4.15 32.75
CA GLY A 122 -27.90 4.03 32.86
C GLY A 122 -28.34 2.99 33.89
N ALA A 123 -27.66 1.83 33.89
CA ALA A 123 -27.94 0.79 34.86
C ALA A 123 -27.64 1.27 36.30
N ALA A 124 -26.52 1.93 36.50
CA ALA A 124 -26.11 2.46 37.79
C ALA A 124 -27.12 3.52 38.28
N ALA A 125 -27.58 4.39 37.38
CA ALA A 125 -28.57 5.39 37.73
C ALA A 125 -29.94 4.76 38.12
N GLY A 126 -30.28 3.65 37.49
CA GLY A 126 -31.50 2.93 37.77
C GLY A 126 -31.51 2.23 39.13
N GLU A 127 -30.35 2.02 39.72
CA GLU A 127 -30.25 1.38 41.01
C GLU A 127 -30.33 2.37 42.18
N GLY A 128 -30.34 3.63 41.90
CA GLY A 128 -30.42 4.66 42.93
C GLY A 128 -31.75 4.60 43.70
N PRO A 129 -31.76 5.05 44.92
CA PRO A 129 -32.97 5.04 45.72
C PRO A 129 -34.04 5.94 45.17
#